data_282d34261954e88704f870e55dc72632
#
_entry.id   282d34261954e88704f870e55dc72632
#
_cell.length_a   1.000
_cell.length_b   1.000
_cell.length_c   1.000
_cell.angle_alpha   90.00
_cell.angle_beta   90.00
_cell.angle_gamma   90.00
#
_symmetry.space_group_name_H-M   'P 1'
#
loop_
_entity.id
_entity.type
_entity.pdbx_description
1 polymer ?
#
loop_
_entity_poly.entity_id
_entity_poly.type
_entity_poly.pdbx_seq_one_letter_code
_entity_poly.pdbx_strand_id
1 'polypeptide(L)'
;MVLHENKDCRWYSFPSFDALPGVVTFVTTRNGVVHGDVYSTDNMGEYTGDNPDRVIANRQRLCRSLGIDTLISPRQIHGTKVLSITDEFFRLSKPEQTACLDGVDAVMTDCPSVAIAVSTADCVPVLLYDAVHRACAAVHAGWRGMAGHIVRRSIDEMVNMYGTVPSDLYVAVGPSIGPDNFEVGDEVVQTFDSEGFDVNRIAHRYPSGRFHIDLWAAAVEELTVCGVDLSRIEVAGICTRAHDWEFFSARSL
;
A
#
# COMPACT_ATOMS: atom_id res chain seq x y z
N MET A 1 -7.72 3.79 -12.24
CA MET A 1 -6.30 4.25 -12.33
C MET A 1 -5.96 4.68 -13.76
N VAL A 2 -4.99 5.60 -13.92
CA VAL A 2 -4.47 6.09 -15.21
C VAL A 2 -3.04 5.61 -15.37
N LEU A 3 -2.74 4.97 -16.51
CA LEU A 3 -1.38 4.52 -16.84
C LEU A 3 -0.55 5.69 -17.37
N HIS A 4 0.63 5.85 -16.81
CA HIS A 4 1.68 6.73 -17.26
C HIS A 4 2.87 5.89 -17.73
N GLU A 5 3.50 6.31 -18.80
CA GLU A 5 4.67 5.64 -19.35
C GLU A 5 5.63 6.66 -19.94
N ASN A 6 6.90 6.49 -19.63
CA ASN A 6 7.99 7.21 -20.28
C ASN A 6 9.13 6.24 -20.62
N LYS A 7 10.25 6.74 -21.12
CA LYS A 7 11.40 5.91 -21.50
C LYS A 7 12.05 5.15 -20.33
N ASP A 8 11.80 5.58 -19.09
CA ASP A 8 12.48 5.07 -17.90
C ASP A 8 11.62 4.12 -17.07
N CYS A 9 10.30 4.34 -16.97
CA CYS A 9 9.41 3.47 -16.20
C CYS A 9 7.93 3.63 -16.57
N ARG A 10 7.10 2.71 -16.04
CA ARG A 10 5.64 2.71 -16.11
C ARG A 10 5.08 2.75 -14.69
N TRP A 11 4.02 3.54 -14.49
CA TRP A 11 3.28 3.58 -13.23
C TRP A 11 1.82 3.97 -13.46
N TYR A 12 1.00 3.71 -12.48
CA TYR A 12 -0.38 4.19 -12.46
C TYR A 12 -0.56 5.30 -11.44
N SER A 13 -1.44 6.27 -11.72
CA SER A 13 -2.00 7.20 -10.74
C SER A 13 -3.48 6.94 -10.49
N PHE A 14 -4.01 7.58 -9.44
CA PHE A 14 -5.43 7.53 -9.11
C PHE A 14 -6.10 8.85 -9.52
N PRO A 15 -7.13 8.81 -10.42
CA PRO A 15 -7.83 10.01 -10.89
C PRO A 15 -8.37 10.90 -9.77
N SER A 16 -8.83 10.32 -8.67
CA SER A 16 -9.31 11.08 -7.50
C SER A 16 -8.25 11.95 -6.86
N PHE A 17 -6.96 11.64 -7.05
CA PHE A 17 -5.82 12.40 -6.55
C PHE A 17 -5.24 13.35 -7.59
N ASP A 18 -5.38 13.05 -8.88
CA ASP A 18 -4.79 13.87 -9.96
C ASP A 18 -5.34 15.31 -9.99
N ALA A 19 -6.56 15.51 -9.46
CA ALA A 19 -7.17 16.84 -9.33
C ALA A 19 -6.75 17.60 -8.06
N LEU A 20 -6.05 16.94 -7.13
CA LEU A 20 -5.68 17.54 -5.84
C LEU A 20 -4.32 18.25 -5.94
N PRO A 21 -4.21 19.47 -5.39
CA PRO A 21 -2.93 20.17 -5.41
C PRO A 21 -1.94 19.56 -4.40
N GLY A 22 -0.67 19.47 -4.81
CA GLY A 22 0.44 19.15 -3.90
C GLY A 22 0.61 17.66 -3.56
N VAL A 23 -0.08 16.77 -4.25
CA VAL A 23 0.09 15.32 -4.11
C VAL A 23 0.27 14.65 -5.47
N VAL A 24 1.09 13.61 -5.49
CA VAL A 24 1.24 12.70 -6.64
C VAL A 24 1.13 11.28 -6.09
N THR A 25 0.28 10.47 -6.71
CA THR A 25 0.18 9.05 -6.40
C THR A 25 0.88 8.20 -7.45
N PHE A 26 1.44 7.07 -7.04
CA PHE A 26 2.02 6.12 -7.98
C PHE A 26 1.82 4.68 -7.50
N VAL A 27 1.55 3.80 -8.44
CA VAL A 27 1.63 2.34 -8.30
C VAL A 27 2.51 1.83 -9.43
N THR A 28 3.65 1.25 -9.08
CA THR A 28 4.59 0.72 -10.06
C THR A 28 4.13 -0.62 -10.62
N THR A 29 4.59 -0.97 -11.83
CA THR A 29 4.31 -2.25 -12.49
C THR A 29 5.55 -3.12 -12.49
N ARG A 30 5.38 -4.43 -12.72
CA ARG A 30 6.53 -5.33 -12.90
C ARG A 30 7.13 -5.27 -14.31
N ASN A 31 6.50 -4.53 -15.24
CA ASN A 31 6.92 -4.30 -16.62
C ASN A 31 7.25 -5.59 -17.39
N GLY A 32 6.30 -6.53 -17.38
CA GLY A 32 6.41 -7.81 -18.05
C GLY A 32 7.09 -8.90 -17.22
N VAL A 33 7.09 -10.10 -17.77
CA VAL A 33 7.66 -11.28 -17.14
C VAL A 33 8.93 -11.69 -17.87
N VAL A 34 10.03 -11.77 -17.12
CA VAL A 34 11.29 -12.36 -17.61
C VAL A 34 11.33 -13.81 -17.17
N HIS A 35 11.36 -14.74 -18.13
CA HIS A 35 11.34 -16.17 -17.84
C HIS A 35 12.55 -16.56 -16.96
N GLY A 36 12.28 -17.22 -15.84
CA GLY A 36 13.31 -17.61 -14.89
C GLY A 36 13.78 -16.52 -13.92
N ASP A 37 13.23 -15.29 -14.01
CA ASP A 37 13.48 -14.21 -13.06
C ASP A 37 12.17 -13.75 -12.40
N VAL A 38 11.95 -14.16 -11.15
CA VAL A 38 10.75 -13.84 -10.38
C VAL A 38 10.60 -12.35 -10.13
N TYR A 39 11.71 -11.60 -10.15
CA TYR A 39 11.71 -10.15 -9.90
C TYR A 39 11.54 -9.32 -11.17
N SER A 40 11.71 -9.94 -12.36
CA SER A 40 11.61 -9.23 -13.63
C SER A 40 12.45 -7.96 -13.70
N THR A 41 11.97 -6.89 -14.35
CA THR A 41 12.80 -5.71 -14.63
C THR A 41 12.59 -4.55 -13.65
N ASP A 42 11.42 -4.42 -13.05
CA ASP A 42 11.03 -3.20 -12.30
C ASP A 42 10.67 -3.47 -10.84
N ASN A 43 11.33 -4.46 -10.20
CA ASN A 43 11.18 -4.65 -8.77
C ASN A 43 11.74 -3.43 -8.01
N MET A 44 10.90 -2.84 -7.13
CA MET A 44 11.23 -1.68 -6.28
C MET A 44 11.47 -2.07 -4.82
N GLY A 45 11.23 -3.36 -4.46
CA GLY A 45 11.30 -3.84 -3.08
C GLY A 45 12.73 -4.12 -2.63
N GLU A 46 13.23 -3.36 -1.66
CA GLU A 46 14.60 -3.48 -1.13
C GLU A 46 14.84 -4.76 -0.31
N TYR A 47 13.75 -5.40 0.16
CA TYR A 47 13.82 -6.55 1.07
C TYR A 47 13.26 -7.84 0.46
N THR A 48 13.30 -7.94 -0.88
CA THR A 48 12.73 -9.09 -1.61
C THR A 48 13.73 -10.22 -1.87
N GLY A 49 15.03 -9.98 -1.68
CA GLY A 49 16.09 -10.91 -2.04
C GLY A 49 16.59 -10.76 -3.48
N ASP A 50 16.11 -9.77 -4.21
CA ASP A 50 16.64 -9.38 -5.53
C ASP A 50 18.04 -8.76 -5.43
N ASN A 51 18.71 -8.60 -6.58
CA ASN A 51 19.99 -7.89 -6.65
C ASN A 51 19.82 -6.43 -6.18
N PRO A 52 20.50 -6.00 -5.10
CA PRO A 52 20.35 -4.66 -4.54
C PRO A 52 20.67 -3.54 -5.53
N ASP A 53 21.67 -3.71 -6.40
CA ASP A 53 22.06 -2.69 -7.38
C ASP A 53 20.94 -2.49 -8.43
N ARG A 54 20.26 -3.58 -8.82
CA ARG A 54 19.10 -3.53 -9.71
C ARG A 54 17.94 -2.77 -9.06
N VAL A 55 17.64 -3.07 -7.81
CA VAL A 55 16.57 -2.40 -7.06
C VAL A 55 16.86 -0.91 -6.90
N ILE A 56 18.11 -0.56 -6.54
CA ILE A 56 18.55 0.84 -6.44
C ILE A 56 18.38 1.57 -7.78
N ALA A 57 18.82 0.95 -8.87
CA ALA A 57 18.69 1.54 -10.21
C ALA A 57 17.22 1.75 -10.62
N ASN A 58 16.33 0.77 -10.31
CA ASN A 58 14.90 0.86 -10.56
C ASN A 58 14.29 2.04 -9.80
N ARG A 59 14.55 2.13 -8.50
CA ARG A 59 14.07 3.23 -7.64
C ARG A 59 14.56 4.59 -8.12
N GLN A 60 15.82 4.70 -8.55
CA GLN A 60 16.36 5.94 -9.12
C GLN A 60 15.66 6.33 -10.44
N ARG A 61 15.31 5.35 -11.30
CA ARG A 61 14.54 5.62 -12.53
C ARG A 61 13.16 6.15 -12.18
N LEU A 62 12.47 5.52 -11.22
CA LEU A 62 11.17 5.97 -10.73
C LEU A 62 11.24 7.39 -10.17
N CYS A 63 12.20 7.68 -9.29
CA CYS A 63 12.41 9.01 -8.71
C CYS A 63 12.58 10.09 -9.79
N ARG A 64 13.45 9.82 -10.80
CA ARG A 64 13.63 10.76 -11.93
C ARG A 64 12.34 10.96 -12.72
N SER A 65 11.57 9.89 -12.96
CA SER A 65 10.32 9.96 -13.73
C SER A 65 9.22 10.74 -13.01
N LEU A 66 9.20 10.69 -11.69
CA LEU A 66 8.23 11.39 -10.85
C LEU A 66 8.72 12.79 -10.41
N GLY A 67 9.98 13.13 -10.68
CA GLY A 67 10.56 14.40 -10.22
C GLY A 67 10.70 14.50 -8.71
N ILE A 68 10.99 13.36 -8.03
CA ILE A 68 11.16 13.28 -6.57
C ILE A 68 12.63 13.00 -6.22
N ASP A 69 13.11 13.60 -5.14
CA ASP A 69 14.48 13.44 -4.68
C ASP A 69 14.63 12.34 -3.64
N THR A 70 13.58 12.10 -2.86
CA THR A 70 13.61 11.19 -1.72
C THR A 70 12.41 10.24 -1.76
N LEU A 71 12.68 8.94 -1.80
CA LEU A 71 11.69 7.88 -1.69
C LEU A 71 12.00 7.01 -0.47
N ILE A 72 11.10 7.02 0.51
CA ILE A 72 11.21 6.26 1.74
C ILE A 72 10.25 5.08 1.71
N SER A 73 10.75 3.89 1.99
CA SER A 73 9.96 2.69 2.19
C SER A 73 10.46 1.91 3.40
N PRO A 74 9.55 1.38 4.24
CA PRO A 74 9.91 0.63 5.42
C PRO A 74 10.26 -0.84 5.10
N ARG A 75 10.91 -1.51 6.05
CA ARG A 75 11.01 -2.98 6.06
C ARG A 75 9.76 -3.54 6.73
N GLN A 76 8.79 -3.92 5.92
CA GLN A 76 7.48 -4.43 6.32
C GLN A 76 7.57 -5.86 6.87
N ILE A 77 6.77 -6.15 7.89
CA ILE A 77 6.71 -7.47 8.55
C ILE A 77 5.28 -8.00 8.68
N HIS A 78 4.30 -7.41 7.99
CA HIS A 78 2.87 -7.68 8.09
C HIS A 78 2.30 -7.37 9.48
N GLY A 79 2.87 -6.37 10.14
CA GLY A 79 2.45 -5.86 11.45
C GLY A 79 1.47 -4.69 11.34
N THR A 80 1.44 -3.88 12.42
CA THR A 80 0.53 -2.72 12.50
C THR A 80 1.26 -1.45 12.96
N LYS A 81 2.60 -1.42 12.89
CA LYS A 81 3.37 -0.26 13.29
C LYS A 81 3.30 0.83 12.22
N VAL A 82 2.94 2.02 12.63
CA VAL A 82 2.93 3.25 11.83
C VAL A 82 4.12 4.12 12.22
N LEU A 83 4.77 4.76 11.24
CA LEU A 83 5.88 5.68 11.48
C LEU A 83 5.63 7.01 10.78
N SER A 84 5.73 8.11 11.51
CA SER A 84 5.76 9.46 10.94
C SER A 84 7.18 9.82 10.51
N ILE A 85 7.34 10.23 9.25
CA ILE A 85 8.57 10.75 8.68
C ILE A 85 8.52 12.27 8.80
N THR A 86 9.32 12.80 9.71
CA THR A 86 9.39 14.22 10.06
C THR A 86 10.77 14.79 9.74
N ASP A 87 10.96 16.10 9.93
CA ASP A 87 12.28 16.74 9.79
C ASP A 87 13.34 16.11 10.71
N GLU A 88 12.94 15.62 11.90
CA GLU A 88 13.84 14.92 12.82
C GLU A 88 14.37 13.63 12.22
N PHE A 89 13.54 12.88 11.48
CA PHE A 89 13.97 11.66 10.79
C PHE A 89 15.13 11.94 9.83
N PHE A 90 15.13 13.08 9.12
CA PHE A 90 16.20 13.44 8.20
C PHE A 90 17.49 13.90 8.89
N ARG A 91 17.44 14.23 10.18
CA ARG A 91 18.63 14.56 11.00
C ARG A 91 19.34 13.33 11.51
N LEU A 92 18.68 12.17 11.51
CA LEU A 92 19.26 10.90 11.90
C LEU A 92 20.32 10.43 10.92
N SER A 93 21.32 9.71 11.42
CA SER A 93 22.26 8.98 10.57
C SER A 93 21.58 7.89 9.75
N LYS A 94 22.16 7.47 8.64
CA LYS A 94 21.58 6.40 7.81
C LYS A 94 21.29 5.10 8.56
N PRO A 95 22.18 4.59 9.46
CA PRO A 95 21.86 3.43 10.28
C PRO A 95 20.64 3.64 11.20
N GLU A 96 20.50 4.83 11.79
CA GLU A 96 19.36 5.16 12.65
C GLU A 96 18.06 5.24 11.82
N GLN A 97 18.09 5.88 10.65
CA GLN A 97 16.95 5.89 9.72
C GLN A 97 16.50 4.46 9.37
N THR A 98 17.47 3.59 9.04
CA THR A 98 17.18 2.18 8.74
C THR A 98 16.57 1.47 9.93
N ALA A 99 17.08 1.70 11.14
CA ALA A 99 16.51 1.10 12.37
C ALA A 99 15.08 1.60 12.66
N CYS A 100 14.76 2.88 12.40
CA CYS A 100 13.42 3.41 12.54
C CYS A 100 12.42 2.75 11.57
N LEU A 101 12.85 2.45 10.35
CA LEU A 101 12.04 1.85 9.29
C LEU A 101 11.86 0.34 9.44
N ASP A 102 12.57 -0.31 10.35
CA ASP A 102 12.48 -1.75 10.57
C ASP A 102 11.19 -2.13 11.30
N GLY A 103 10.48 -3.12 10.77
CA GLY A 103 9.23 -3.61 11.34
C GLY A 103 8.06 -2.64 11.24
N VAL A 104 8.09 -1.71 10.30
CA VAL A 104 7.04 -0.72 10.03
C VAL A 104 6.22 -1.16 8.81
N ASP A 105 4.89 -1.09 8.91
CA ASP A 105 3.99 -1.46 7.82
C ASP A 105 3.16 -0.27 7.29
N ALA A 106 3.26 0.88 7.93
CA ALA A 106 2.71 2.13 7.40
C ALA A 106 3.64 3.30 7.67
N VAL A 107 3.76 4.19 6.70
CA VAL A 107 4.54 5.44 6.83
C VAL A 107 3.67 6.62 6.47
N MET A 108 3.83 7.73 7.18
CA MET A 108 3.11 8.98 6.92
C MET A 108 4.03 10.18 7.01
N THR A 109 3.68 11.28 6.33
CA THR A 109 4.47 12.52 6.33
C THR A 109 3.63 13.73 5.90
N ASP A 110 4.01 14.90 6.39
CA ASP A 110 3.62 16.21 5.88
C ASP A 110 4.80 16.99 5.28
N CYS A 111 5.99 16.38 5.24
CA CYS A 111 7.17 16.98 4.67
C CYS A 111 7.03 17.12 3.15
N PRO A 112 7.18 18.35 2.58
CA PRO A 112 7.10 18.55 1.15
C PRO A 112 8.27 17.90 0.41
N SER A 113 8.03 17.48 -0.83
CA SER A 113 9.03 16.84 -1.72
C SER A 113 9.57 15.49 -1.21
N VAL A 114 8.90 14.88 -0.23
CA VAL A 114 9.19 13.53 0.25
C VAL A 114 8.14 12.57 -0.29
N ALA A 115 8.58 11.54 -0.99
CA ALA A 115 7.72 10.42 -1.36
C ALA A 115 7.87 9.29 -0.35
N ILE A 116 6.74 8.74 0.06
CA ILE A 116 6.64 7.56 0.91
C ILE A 116 5.97 6.44 0.14
N ALA A 117 6.40 5.20 0.35
CA ALA A 117 5.85 4.05 -0.35
C ALA A 117 5.84 2.79 0.52
N VAL A 118 4.97 1.86 0.16
CA VAL A 118 4.98 0.48 0.63
C VAL A 118 5.14 -0.46 -0.56
N SER A 119 5.73 -1.63 -0.32
CA SER A 119 5.91 -2.67 -1.34
C SER A 119 4.84 -3.76 -1.15
N THR A 120 4.17 -4.13 -2.22
CA THR A 120 3.13 -5.17 -2.19
C THR A 120 3.31 -6.18 -3.32
N ALA A 121 2.98 -7.42 -3.03
CA ALA A 121 2.76 -8.52 -3.97
C ALA A 121 1.61 -9.33 -3.37
N ASP A 122 0.37 -8.98 -3.74
CA ASP A 122 -0.92 -9.45 -3.24
C ASP A 122 -1.49 -8.71 -2.01
N CYS A 123 -0.70 -8.22 -1.07
CA CYS A 123 -1.20 -7.41 0.05
C CYS A 123 -1.81 -6.09 -0.45
N VAL A 124 -2.76 -5.54 0.31
CA VAL A 124 -3.48 -4.33 -0.05
C VAL A 124 -2.65 -3.08 0.28
N PRO A 125 -2.24 -2.27 -0.71
CA PRO A 125 -1.71 -0.94 -0.44
C PRO A 125 -2.89 0.04 -0.26
N VAL A 126 -2.87 0.84 0.82
CA VAL A 126 -3.84 1.91 1.02
C VAL A 126 -3.08 3.24 1.10
N LEU A 127 -3.47 4.18 0.24
CA LEU A 127 -2.92 5.52 0.21
C LEU A 127 -3.93 6.49 0.81
N LEU A 128 -3.49 7.33 1.75
CA LEU A 128 -4.31 8.33 2.42
C LEU A 128 -3.73 9.72 2.14
N TYR A 129 -4.58 10.70 1.89
CA TYR A 129 -4.18 12.09 1.72
C TYR A 129 -5.15 13.05 2.38
N ASP A 130 -4.62 13.90 3.25
CA ASP A 130 -5.28 15.04 3.86
C ASP A 130 -4.90 16.30 3.08
N ALA A 131 -5.82 16.79 2.26
CA ALA A 131 -5.57 17.98 1.44
C ALA A 131 -5.54 19.29 2.25
N VAL A 132 -6.09 19.29 3.46
CA VAL A 132 -6.11 20.46 4.36
C VAL A 132 -4.74 20.66 5.00
N HIS A 133 -4.18 19.59 5.56
CA HIS A 133 -2.89 19.62 6.25
C HIS A 133 -1.72 19.20 5.34
N ARG A 134 -2.01 18.81 4.08
CA ARG A 134 -1.02 18.31 3.09
C ARG A 134 -0.20 17.14 3.62
N ALA A 135 -0.85 16.29 4.42
CA ALA A 135 -0.25 15.09 4.98
C ALA A 135 -0.71 13.86 4.19
N CYS A 136 0.18 12.90 4.03
CA CYS A 136 -0.13 11.65 3.34
C CYS A 136 0.36 10.43 4.12
N ALA A 137 -0.25 9.27 3.85
CA ALA A 137 0.23 7.99 4.35
C ALA A 137 0.19 6.92 3.26
N ALA A 138 1.14 5.98 3.35
CA ALA A 138 1.17 4.75 2.57
C ALA A 138 1.15 3.56 3.54
N VAL A 139 0.14 2.70 3.40
CA VAL A 139 -0.16 1.62 4.33
C VAL A 139 -0.06 0.28 3.62
N HIS A 140 0.71 -0.64 4.16
CA HIS A 140 0.77 -2.04 3.75
C HIS A 140 -0.19 -2.87 4.60
N ALA A 141 -1.34 -3.20 4.03
CA ALA A 141 -2.36 -3.99 4.70
C ALA A 141 -2.39 -5.43 4.16
N GLY A 142 -1.39 -6.25 4.55
CA GLY A 142 -1.50 -7.70 4.44
C GLY A 142 -2.63 -8.20 5.35
N TRP A 143 -3.14 -9.43 5.17
CA TRP A 143 -4.31 -9.90 5.91
C TRP A 143 -4.15 -9.81 7.45
N ARG A 144 -2.94 -10.04 7.98
CA ARG A 144 -2.67 -9.88 9.42
C ARG A 144 -2.70 -8.42 9.86
N GLY A 145 -2.11 -7.53 9.06
CA GLY A 145 -2.15 -6.10 9.32
C GLY A 145 -3.58 -5.55 9.21
N MET A 146 -4.34 -6.02 8.21
CA MET A 146 -5.75 -5.65 8.03
C MET A 146 -6.59 -6.10 9.25
N ALA A 147 -6.50 -7.38 9.63
CA ALA A 147 -7.17 -7.88 10.83
C ALA A 147 -6.73 -7.15 12.11
N GLY A 148 -5.44 -6.76 12.20
CA GLY A 148 -4.90 -5.95 13.31
C GLY A 148 -5.20 -4.44 13.20
N HIS A 149 -6.09 -4.03 12.27
CA HIS A 149 -6.57 -2.66 12.09
C HIS A 149 -5.50 -1.64 11.70
N ILE A 150 -4.55 -2.00 10.84
CA ILE A 150 -3.47 -1.07 10.44
C ILE A 150 -4.02 0.17 9.73
N VAL A 151 -5.10 0.06 8.98
CA VAL A 151 -5.72 1.19 8.28
C VAL A 151 -6.28 2.18 9.30
N ARG A 152 -7.06 1.71 10.28
CA ARG A 152 -7.57 2.53 11.39
C ARG A 152 -6.44 3.19 12.17
N ARG A 153 -5.42 2.41 12.56
CA ARG A 153 -4.24 2.93 13.28
C ARG A 153 -3.53 4.03 12.51
N SER A 154 -3.43 3.89 11.19
CA SER A 154 -2.82 4.93 10.35
C SER A 154 -3.66 6.22 10.35
N ILE A 155 -4.99 6.10 10.29
CA ILE A 155 -5.89 7.26 10.38
C ILE A 155 -5.79 7.90 11.77
N ASP A 156 -5.83 7.10 12.86
CA ASP A 156 -5.70 7.60 14.23
C ASP A 156 -4.38 8.36 14.42
N GLU A 157 -3.28 7.85 13.87
CA GLU A 157 -1.98 8.54 13.91
C GLU A 157 -1.98 9.85 13.09
N MET A 158 -2.66 9.88 11.92
CA MET A 158 -2.82 11.12 11.16
C MET A 158 -3.67 12.14 11.92
N VAL A 159 -4.74 11.71 12.60
CA VAL A 159 -5.55 12.57 13.47
C VAL A 159 -4.70 13.14 14.60
N ASN A 160 -3.93 12.29 15.29
CA ASN A 160 -3.11 12.70 16.43
C ASN A 160 -1.97 13.64 16.03
N MET A 161 -1.31 13.37 14.89
CA MET A 161 -0.10 14.07 14.49
C MET A 161 -0.39 15.36 13.71
N TYR A 162 -1.39 15.33 12.82
CA TYR A 162 -1.66 16.42 11.87
C TYR A 162 -3.00 17.12 12.13
N GLY A 163 -3.85 16.58 13.01
CA GLY A 163 -5.21 17.10 13.21
C GLY A 163 -6.17 16.73 12.05
N THR A 164 -5.84 15.68 11.32
CA THR A 164 -6.64 15.18 10.19
C THR A 164 -8.09 14.92 10.62
N VAL A 165 -9.04 15.34 9.80
CA VAL A 165 -10.45 14.99 9.95
C VAL A 165 -10.73 13.84 8.99
N PRO A 166 -11.11 12.63 9.47
CA PRO A 166 -11.25 11.45 8.62
C PRO A 166 -12.20 11.65 7.41
N SER A 167 -13.29 12.42 7.56
CA SER A 167 -14.21 12.74 6.46
C SER A 167 -13.57 13.58 5.34
N ASP A 168 -12.43 14.21 5.59
CA ASP A 168 -11.72 15.04 4.62
C ASP A 168 -10.63 14.26 3.86
N LEU A 169 -10.32 13.04 4.30
CA LEU A 169 -9.35 12.18 3.63
C LEU A 169 -9.80 11.77 2.23
N TYR A 170 -8.88 11.83 1.28
CA TYR A 170 -8.93 11.11 0.03
C TYR A 170 -8.18 9.80 0.18
N VAL A 171 -8.78 8.71 -0.29
CA VAL A 171 -8.22 7.37 -0.10
C VAL A 171 -8.19 6.60 -1.41
N ALA A 172 -7.07 5.91 -1.65
CA ALA A 172 -6.96 4.95 -2.73
C ALA A 172 -6.56 3.57 -2.20
N VAL A 173 -7.34 2.55 -2.56
CA VAL A 173 -7.04 1.15 -2.33
C VAL A 173 -6.47 0.58 -3.63
N GLY A 174 -5.18 0.25 -3.62
CA GLY A 174 -4.45 -0.11 -4.83
C GLY A 174 -4.62 -1.57 -5.26
N PRO A 175 -3.99 -1.96 -6.39
CA PRO A 175 -3.97 -3.33 -6.87
C PRO A 175 -3.45 -4.29 -5.81
N SER A 176 -4.17 -5.38 -5.62
CA SER A 176 -3.86 -6.41 -4.63
C SER A 176 -4.60 -7.71 -4.99
N ILE A 177 -4.45 -8.76 -4.23
CA ILE A 177 -5.15 -10.00 -4.52
C ILE A 177 -6.66 -9.81 -4.36
N GLY A 178 -7.41 -10.14 -5.40
CA GLY A 178 -8.88 -10.04 -5.38
C GLY A 178 -9.54 -11.22 -4.68
N PRO A 179 -10.83 -11.09 -4.29
CA PRO A 179 -11.56 -12.09 -3.54
C PRO A 179 -11.59 -13.46 -4.23
N ASP A 180 -11.70 -13.51 -5.56
CA ASP A 180 -11.73 -14.77 -6.30
C ASP A 180 -10.41 -15.56 -6.23
N ASN A 181 -9.32 -14.92 -5.83
CA ASN A 181 -7.99 -15.50 -5.78
C ASN A 181 -7.40 -15.61 -4.37
N PHE A 182 -8.04 -14.99 -3.37
CA PHE A 182 -7.53 -15.02 -2.00
C PHE A 182 -8.21 -16.12 -1.18
N GLU A 183 -7.92 -17.38 -1.54
CA GLU A 183 -8.32 -18.56 -0.76
C GLU A 183 -7.57 -18.61 0.57
N VAL A 184 -8.30 -18.89 1.66
CA VAL A 184 -7.80 -18.93 3.03
C VAL A 184 -8.37 -20.10 3.81
N GLY A 185 -7.72 -20.45 4.92
CA GLY A 185 -8.26 -21.39 5.91
C GLY A 185 -9.26 -20.73 6.86
N ASP A 186 -9.99 -21.56 7.59
CA ASP A 186 -11.01 -21.13 8.57
C ASP A 186 -10.40 -20.23 9.65
N GLU A 187 -9.12 -20.43 10.00
CA GLU A 187 -8.40 -19.65 11.01
C GLU A 187 -8.26 -18.16 10.64
N VAL A 188 -8.18 -17.86 9.34
CA VAL A 188 -8.11 -16.47 8.87
C VAL A 188 -9.47 -15.78 9.04
N VAL A 189 -10.55 -16.47 8.68
CA VAL A 189 -11.92 -15.96 8.86
C VAL A 189 -12.21 -15.74 10.34
N GLN A 190 -11.85 -16.70 11.21
CA GLN A 190 -12.00 -16.58 12.66
C GLN A 190 -11.21 -15.39 13.23
N THR A 191 -10.03 -15.11 12.67
CA THR A 191 -9.25 -13.93 13.09
C THR A 191 -10.00 -12.64 12.77
N PHE A 192 -10.53 -12.48 11.55
CA PHE A 192 -11.31 -11.30 11.18
C PHE A 192 -12.58 -11.16 12.03
N ASP A 193 -13.29 -12.27 12.30
CA ASP A 193 -14.48 -12.29 13.16
C ASP A 193 -14.16 -11.83 14.59
N SER A 194 -13.08 -12.37 15.17
CA SER A 194 -12.66 -12.01 16.54
C SER A 194 -12.20 -10.55 16.67
N GLU A 195 -11.70 -9.97 15.59
CA GLU A 195 -11.30 -8.55 15.54
C GLU A 195 -12.46 -7.62 15.14
N GLY A 196 -13.69 -8.16 14.96
CA GLY A 196 -14.91 -7.38 14.82
C GLY A 196 -15.28 -6.98 13.40
N PHE A 197 -14.68 -7.59 12.38
CA PHE A 197 -15.12 -7.42 10.99
C PHE A 197 -16.42 -8.17 10.71
N ASP A 198 -17.27 -7.61 9.86
CA ASP A 198 -18.45 -8.33 9.38
C ASP A 198 -18.06 -9.41 8.36
N VAL A 199 -17.73 -10.60 8.88
CA VAL A 199 -17.29 -11.75 8.06
C VAL A 199 -18.33 -12.18 7.03
N ASN A 200 -19.63 -11.85 7.22
CA ASN A 200 -20.67 -12.16 6.21
C ASN A 200 -20.53 -11.28 4.97
N ARG A 201 -19.86 -10.13 5.09
CA ARG A 201 -19.60 -9.21 3.99
C ARG A 201 -18.28 -9.46 3.29
N ILE A 202 -17.26 -9.88 4.04
CA ILE A 202 -15.90 -9.99 3.52
C ILE A 202 -15.47 -11.42 3.23
N ALA A 203 -16.14 -12.47 3.78
CA ALA A 203 -15.75 -13.85 3.59
C ALA A 203 -16.84 -14.65 2.85
N HIS A 204 -16.45 -15.32 1.78
CA HIS A 204 -17.36 -16.12 0.97
C HIS A 204 -16.86 -17.55 0.90
N ARG A 205 -17.77 -18.54 1.11
CA ARG A 205 -17.45 -19.94 0.97
C ARG A 205 -17.69 -20.39 -0.47
N TYR A 206 -16.64 -20.89 -1.09
CA TYR A 206 -16.69 -21.40 -2.47
C TYR A 206 -17.12 -22.88 -2.51
N PRO A 207 -17.53 -23.41 -3.70
CA PRO A 207 -17.91 -24.82 -3.84
C PRO A 207 -16.80 -25.81 -3.46
N SER A 208 -15.54 -25.41 -3.46
CA SER A 208 -14.40 -26.17 -2.95
C SER A 208 -14.47 -26.43 -1.43
N GLY A 209 -15.37 -25.77 -0.71
CA GLY A 209 -15.46 -25.79 0.75
C GLY A 209 -14.49 -24.81 1.44
N ARG A 210 -13.61 -24.15 0.70
CA ARG A 210 -12.66 -23.17 1.20
C ARG A 210 -13.29 -21.78 1.26
N PHE A 211 -12.78 -20.96 2.16
CA PHE A 211 -13.14 -19.55 2.22
C PHE A 211 -12.24 -18.70 1.31
N HIS A 212 -12.82 -17.64 0.79
CA HIS A 212 -12.12 -16.54 0.15
C HIS A 212 -12.48 -15.25 0.89
N ILE A 213 -11.50 -14.38 1.09
CA ILE A 213 -11.71 -13.09 1.76
C ILE A 213 -11.56 -11.96 0.75
N ASP A 214 -12.49 -11.02 0.81
CA ASP A 214 -12.44 -9.74 0.12
C ASP A 214 -11.73 -8.70 1.00
N LEU A 215 -10.41 -8.56 0.80
CA LEU A 215 -9.61 -7.57 1.51
C LEU A 215 -9.91 -6.13 1.06
N TRP A 216 -10.48 -5.94 -0.14
CA TRP A 216 -10.92 -4.61 -0.57
C TRP A 216 -12.14 -4.17 0.22
N ALA A 217 -13.12 -5.07 0.40
CA ALA A 217 -14.29 -4.82 1.23
C ALA A 217 -13.88 -4.56 2.70
N ALA A 218 -12.93 -5.35 3.24
CA ALA A 218 -12.40 -5.15 4.59
C ALA A 218 -11.74 -3.76 4.75
N ALA A 219 -10.95 -3.32 3.76
CA ALA A 219 -10.34 -1.99 3.77
C ALA A 219 -11.40 -0.88 3.76
N VAL A 220 -12.41 -1.00 2.90
CA VAL A 220 -13.52 -0.03 2.81
C VAL A 220 -14.32 0.00 4.09
N GLU A 221 -14.55 -1.16 4.73
CA GLU A 221 -15.24 -1.24 6.03
C GLU A 221 -14.46 -0.46 7.10
N GLU A 222 -13.15 -0.69 7.25
CA GLU A 222 -12.32 0.05 8.20
C GLU A 222 -12.35 1.55 7.95
N LEU A 223 -12.17 1.97 6.69
CA LEU A 223 -12.19 3.38 6.30
C LEU A 223 -13.52 4.05 6.68
N THR A 224 -14.65 3.39 6.40
CA THR A 224 -15.97 3.93 6.71
C THR A 224 -16.26 3.97 8.20
N VAL A 225 -15.82 2.96 8.96
CA VAL A 225 -15.92 2.95 10.44
C VAL A 225 -15.09 4.10 11.04
N CYS A 226 -13.97 4.47 10.44
CA CYS A 226 -13.19 5.64 10.84
C CYS A 226 -13.83 6.99 10.45
N GLY A 227 -14.91 6.98 9.66
CA GLY A 227 -15.61 8.19 9.23
C GLY A 227 -15.13 8.78 7.90
N VAL A 228 -14.36 8.03 7.12
CA VAL A 228 -14.00 8.45 5.75
C VAL A 228 -15.25 8.43 4.86
N ASP A 229 -15.45 9.50 4.08
CA ASP A 229 -16.56 9.58 3.13
C ASP A 229 -16.34 8.57 1.98
N LEU A 230 -17.33 7.70 1.76
CA LEU A 230 -17.30 6.71 0.67
C LEU A 230 -17.05 7.34 -0.71
N SER A 231 -17.51 8.56 -0.95
CA SER A 231 -17.30 9.26 -2.21
C SER A 231 -15.85 9.66 -2.44
N ARG A 232 -15.01 9.59 -1.41
CA ARG A 232 -13.57 9.91 -1.44
C ARG A 232 -12.69 8.65 -1.42
N ILE A 233 -13.29 7.47 -1.49
CA ILE A 233 -12.56 6.19 -1.54
C ILE A 233 -12.58 5.67 -2.97
N GLU A 234 -11.41 5.60 -3.59
CA GLU A 234 -11.21 4.97 -4.90
C GLU A 234 -10.60 3.58 -4.73
N VAL A 235 -11.29 2.54 -5.17
CA VAL A 235 -10.77 1.15 -5.17
C VAL A 235 -10.34 0.78 -6.57
N ALA A 236 -9.08 0.38 -6.75
CA ALA A 236 -8.55 -0.03 -8.06
C ALA A 236 -9.30 -1.23 -8.66
N GLY A 237 -9.74 -2.18 -7.83
CA GLY A 237 -10.45 -3.37 -8.27
C GLY A 237 -9.62 -4.28 -9.19
N ILE A 238 -8.29 -4.20 -9.13
CA ILE A 238 -7.37 -4.97 -9.97
C ILE A 238 -6.72 -6.06 -9.12
N CYS A 239 -6.96 -7.32 -9.51
CA CYS A 239 -6.35 -8.47 -8.85
C CYS A 239 -4.93 -8.69 -9.37
N THR A 240 -3.92 -8.58 -8.50
CA THR A 240 -2.51 -8.78 -8.84
C THR A 240 -2.22 -10.19 -9.36
N ARG A 241 -2.86 -11.22 -8.77
CA ARG A 241 -2.73 -12.59 -9.24
C ARG A 241 -3.34 -12.82 -10.63
N ALA A 242 -4.49 -12.20 -10.92
CA ALA A 242 -5.13 -12.31 -12.23
C ALA A 242 -4.42 -11.48 -13.30
N HIS A 243 -3.56 -10.52 -12.90
CA HIS A 243 -2.79 -9.63 -13.76
C HIS A 243 -1.30 -9.72 -13.44
N ASP A 244 -0.79 -10.95 -13.23
CA ASP A 244 0.59 -11.18 -12.80
C ASP A 244 1.65 -10.87 -13.89
N TRP A 245 1.22 -10.61 -15.11
CA TRP A 245 2.08 -10.04 -16.16
C TRP A 245 2.37 -8.54 -15.95
N GLU A 246 1.57 -7.85 -15.14
CA GLU A 246 1.65 -6.41 -14.91
C GLU A 246 2.00 -6.06 -13.46
N PHE A 247 1.57 -6.89 -12.50
CA PHE A 247 1.84 -6.70 -11.07
C PHE A 247 2.54 -7.94 -10.48
N PHE A 248 3.32 -7.71 -9.44
CA PHE A 248 3.88 -8.82 -8.67
C PHE A 248 2.79 -9.52 -7.87
N SER A 249 2.83 -10.86 -7.85
CA SER A 249 1.93 -11.69 -7.05
C SER A 249 2.71 -12.81 -6.38
N ALA A 250 2.69 -12.85 -5.05
CA ALA A 250 3.31 -13.93 -4.28
C ALA A 250 2.56 -15.26 -4.43
N ARG A 251 1.31 -15.22 -4.90
CA ARG A 251 0.50 -16.42 -5.17
C ARG A 251 0.71 -17.00 -6.57
N SER A 252 1.40 -16.29 -7.45
CA SER A 252 1.76 -16.73 -8.82
C SER A 252 3.20 -17.23 -8.92
N LEU A 253 4.03 -17.08 -7.88
CA LEU A 253 5.43 -17.49 -7.79
C LEU A 253 5.59 -18.97 -7.43
#